data_826b54ea9d23b66b843f2c590b927c30
#
_entry.id   826b54ea9d23b66b843f2c590b927c30
#
_cell.length_a   1.000
_cell.length_b   1.000
_cell.length_c   1.000
_cell.angle_alpha   90.00
_cell.angle_beta   90.00
_cell.angle_gamma   90.00
#
_symmetry.space_group_name_H-M   'P 1'
#
loop_
_entity.id
_entity.type
_entity.pdbx_description
1 polymer ?
#
loop_
_entity_poly.entity_id
_entity_poly.type
_entity_poly.pdbx_seq_one_letter_code
_entity_poly.pdbx_strand_id
1 'polypeptide(L)'
;MRLVLDGHTDTARDVTSVLDPARLVGLQREVERVTIDGALANYLHALIVATRTSPLLSLGASTRAAMALGHAARARALLRGRHYCIADDIHDLAVPVLAHRVRLATQADGFVPSRDEAETAVREIIGRIPVPL
;
A
#
# COMPACT_ATOMS: atom_id res chain seq x y z
N MET A 1 -28.60 13.43 -21.57
CA MET A 1 -27.85 12.21 -21.90
C MET A 1 -26.71 12.39 -22.91
N ARG A 2 -26.58 13.53 -23.58
CA ARG A 2 -25.45 13.84 -24.48
C ARG A 2 -24.18 14.36 -23.77
N LEU A 3 -24.31 14.99 -22.60
CA LEU A 3 -23.22 15.59 -21.84
C LEU A 3 -22.25 14.59 -21.19
N VAL A 4 -22.65 13.31 -21.07
CA VAL A 4 -21.79 12.27 -20.44
C VAL A 4 -20.87 11.58 -21.47
N LEU A 5 -21.18 11.69 -22.76
CA LEU A 5 -20.41 11.03 -23.82
C LEU A 5 -19.34 11.94 -24.44
N ASP A 6 -19.50 13.26 -24.38
CA ASP A 6 -18.55 14.20 -24.98
C ASP A 6 -17.50 14.75 -24.02
N GLY A 7 -17.67 14.54 -22.69
CA GLY A 7 -16.80 15.15 -21.66
C GLY A 7 -15.52 14.39 -21.34
N HIS A 8 -15.31 13.17 -21.82
CA HIS A 8 -14.18 12.33 -21.39
C HIS A 8 -13.16 12.02 -22.48
N THR A 9 -13.40 12.45 -23.71
CA THR A 9 -12.49 12.15 -24.82
C THR A 9 -11.48 13.24 -25.14
N ASP A 10 -11.70 14.46 -24.66
CA ASP A 10 -10.83 15.59 -25.07
C ASP A 10 -9.65 15.82 -24.12
N THR A 11 -9.79 15.51 -22.82
CA THR A 11 -8.69 15.68 -21.85
C THR A 11 -7.58 14.63 -21.99
N ALA A 12 -7.86 13.48 -22.56
CA ALA A 12 -6.86 12.43 -22.78
C ALA A 12 -5.94 12.69 -24.00
N ARG A 13 -6.36 13.60 -24.90
CA ARG A 13 -5.58 13.93 -26.13
C ARG A 13 -4.37 14.81 -25.86
N ASP A 14 -4.40 15.59 -24.78
CA ASP A 14 -3.34 16.54 -24.41
C ASP A 14 -2.31 15.95 -23.43
N VAL A 15 -2.43 14.66 -23.06
CA VAL A 15 -1.48 14.00 -22.16
C VAL A 15 -0.24 13.58 -22.94
N THR A 16 0.88 14.24 -22.66
CA THR A 16 2.18 13.85 -23.20
C THR A 16 2.71 12.63 -22.45
N SER A 17 3.09 11.58 -23.18
CA SER A 17 3.72 10.41 -22.56
C SER A 17 5.07 10.80 -21.96
N VAL A 18 5.24 10.58 -20.66
CA VAL A 18 6.50 10.83 -19.92
C VAL A 18 7.37 9.57 -19.82
N LEU A 19 6.79 8.40 -20.08
CA LEU A 19 7.47 7.11 -20.03
C LEU A 19 6.93 6.18 -21.12
N ASP A 20 7.83 5.54 -21.86
CA ASP A 20 7.45 4.46 -22.77
C ASP A 20 7.30 3.12 -22.01
N PRO A 21 6.57 2.13 -22.57
CA PRO A 21 6.34 0.84 -21.92
C PRO A 21 7.64 0.07 -21.59
N ALA A 22 8.67 0.17 -22.44
CA ALA A 22 9.93 -0.55 -22.22
C ALA A 22 10.69 0.00 -21.02
N ARG A 23 10.70 1.33 -20.85
CA ARG A 23 11.28 1.99 -19.67
C ARG A 23 10.51 1.64 -18.40
N LEU A 24 9.18 1.58 -18.48
CA LEU A 24 8.35 1.18 -17.33
C LEU A 24 8.68 -0.25 -16.87
N VAL A 25 8.76 -1.20 -17.81
CA VAL A 25 9.16 -2.58 -17.51
C VAL A 25 10.59 -2.64 -16.94
N GLY A 26 11.50 -1.81 -17.45
CA GLY A 26 12.86 -1.68 -16.90
C GLY A 26 12.84 -1.25 -15.44
N LEU A 27 12.08 -0.21 -15.11
CA LEU A 27 11.93 0.26 -13.72
C LEU A 27 11.31 -0.81 -12.81
N GLN A 28 10.31 -1.56 -13.28
CA GLN A 28 9.71 -2.65 -12.50
C GLN A 28 10.75 -3.73 -12.15
N ARG A 29 11.65 -4.08 -13.07
CA ARG A 29 12.75 -5.02 -12.81
C ARG A 29 13.77 -4.46 -11.81
N GLU A 30 14.05 -3.16 -11.84
CA GLU A 30 14.92 -2.52 -10.84
C GLU A 30 14.28 -2.54 -9.44
N VAL A 31 12.96 -2.35 -9.32
CA VAL A 31 12.23 -2.49 -8.06
C VAL A 31 12.43 -3.90 -7.44
N GLU A 32 12.40 -4.95 -8.26
CA GLU A 32 12.61 -6.33 -7.79
C GLU A 32 14.00 -6.57 -7.20
N ARG A 33 15.01 -5.79 -7.64
CA ARG A 33 16.40 -5.88 -7.16
C ARG A 33 16.65 -5.14 -5.84
N VAL A 34 15.71 -4.27 -5.43
CA VAL A 34 15.83 -3.57 -4.13
C VAL A 34 15.71 -4.57 -2.99
N THR A 35 16.66 -4.56 -2.08
CA THR A 35 16.73 -5.51 -0.97
C THR A 35 15.84 -5.08 0.21
N ILE A 36 15.22 -6.07 0.86
CA ILE A 36 14.59 -5.97 2.18
C ILE A 36 15.36 -6.94 3.06
N ASP A 37 15.98 -6.46 4.12
CA ASP A 37 16.70 -7.31 5.06
C ASP A 37 15.76 -8.12 5.98
N GLY A 38 16.32 -9.03 6.78
CA GLY A 38 15.54 -9.89 7.65
C GLY A 38 14.80 -9.14 8.75
N ALA A 39 15.35 -8.04 9.28
CA ALA A 39 14.71 -7.24 10.32
C ALA A 39 13.46 -6.52 9.76
N LEU A 40 13.58 -5.94 8.57
CA LEU A 40 12.45 -5.31 7.86
C LEU A 40 11.40 -6.32 7.40
N ALA A 41 11.82 -7.52 6.98
CA ALA A 41 10.89 -8.60 6.63
C ALA A 41 10.07 -9.03 7.86
N ASN A 42 10.71 -9.17 9.03
CA ASN A 42 10.05 -9.47 10.29
C ASN A 42 9.11 -8.34 10.73
N TYR A 43 9.52 -7.08 10.57
CA TYR A 43 8.68 -5.93 10.84
C TYR A 43 7.42 -5.92 9.98
N LEU A 44 7.55 -6.09 8.67
CA LEU A 44 6.44 -6.22 7.74
C LEU A 44 5.51 -7.37 8.17
N HIS A 45 6.06 -8.52 8.51
CA HIS A 45 5.28 -9.66 8.99
C HIS A 45 4.53 -9.32 10.28
N ALA A 46 5.17 -8.65 11.25
CA ALA A 46 4.53 -8.23 12.49
C ALA A 46 3.35 -7.28 12.24
N LEU A 47 3.47 -6.33 11.31
CA LEU A 47 2.37 -5.46 10.90
C LEU A 47 1.16 -6.27 10.38
N ILE A 48 1.40 -7.26 9.52
CA ILE A 48 0.33 -8.10 8.97
C ILE A 48 -0.34 -8.94 10.07
N VAL A 49 0.45 -9.56 10.95
CA VAL A 49 -0.07 -10.34 12.09
C VAL A 49 -0.92 -9.46 13.00
N ALA A 50 -0.45 -8.24 13.31
CA ALA A 50 -1.19 -7.30 14.14
C ALA A 50 -2.57 -6.96 13.55
N THR A 51 -2.68 -6.80 12.22
CA THR A 51 -4.00 -6.60 11.60
C THR A 51 -4.93 -7.81 11.73
N ARG A 52 -4.38 -9.04 11.75
CA ARG A 52 -5.16 -10.28 11.83
C ARG A 52 -5.63 -10.60 13.26
N THR A 53 -4.90 -10.13 14.23
CA THR A 53 -5.19 -10.38 15.66
C THR A 53 -5.89 -9.21 16.35
N SER A 54 -6.03 -8.08 15.68
CA SER A 54 -6.67 -6.88 16.24
C SER A 54 -8.18 -7.07 16.35
N PRO A 55 -8.79 -6.74 17.53
CA PRO A 55 -10.24 -6.74 17.67
C PRO A 55 -10.94 -5.63 16.88
N LEU A 56 -10.21 -4.65 16.38
CA LEU A 56 -10.75 -3.58 15.54
C LEU A 56 -11.15 -4.07 14.14
N LEU A 57 -10.65 -5.23 13.74
CA LEU A 57 -10.85 -5.78 12.39
C LEU A 57 -11.56 -7.12 12.44
N SER A 58 -12.63 -7.29 11.67
CA SER A 58 -13.26 -8.59 11.40
C SER A 58 -12.47 -9.40 10.35
N LEU A 59 -11.70 -8.72 9.49
CA LEU A 59 -10.79 -9.33 8.52
C LEU A 59 -9.50 -8.51 8.45
N GLY A 60 -8.37 -9.10 8.84
CA GLY A 60 -7.05 -8.52 8.72
C GLY A 60 -6.45 -8.66 7.32
N ALA A 61 -5.28 -8.11 7.13
CA ALA A 61 -4.58 -8.08 5.85
C ALA A 61 -4.18 -9.48 5.37
N SER A 62 -4.39 -9.76 4.10
CA SER A 62 -4.01 -11.02 3.45
C SER A 62 -2.52 -11.09 3.14
N THR A 63 -2.03 -12.29 2.79
CA THR A 63 -0.65 -12.48 2.30
C THR A 63 -0.39 -11.65 1.04
N ARG A 64 -1.40 -11.50 0.16
CA ARG A 64 -1.29 -10.62 -1.01
C ARG A 64 -1.12 -9.14 -0.62
N ALA A 65 -1.76 -8.70 0.47
CA ALA A 65 -1.55 -7.36 1.01
C ALA A 65 -0.12 -7.17 1.55
N ALA A 66 0.45 -8.19 2.20
CA ALA A 66 1.85 -8.19 2.63
C ALA A 66 2.81 -8.05 1.44
N MET A 67 2.61 -8.83 0.39
CA MET A 67 3.41 -8.75 -0.84
C MET A 67 3.30 -7.37 -1.49
N ALA A 68 2.09 -6.80 -1.55
CA ALA A 68 1.88 -5.46 -2.10
C ALA A 68 2.61 -4.38 -1.29
N LEU A 69 2.59 -4.47 0.05
CA LEU A 69 3.32 -3.54 0.92
C LEU A 69 4.85 -3.65 0.71
N GLY A 70 5.39 -4.87 0.67
CA GLY A 70 6.80 -5.09 0.40
C GLY A 70 7.23 -4.58 -0.98
N HIS A 71 6.40 -4.77 -1.99
CA HIS A 71 6.68 -4.27 -3.34
C HIS A 71 6.62 -2.72 -3.40
N ALA A 72 5.63 -2.11 -2.75
CA ALA A 72 5.52 -0.66 -2.65
C ALA A 72 6.71 -0.04 -1.90
N ALA A 73 7.18 -0.68 -0.82
CA ALA A 73 8.35 -0.23 -0.08
C ALA A 73 9.62 -0.24 -0.96
N ARG A 74 9.84 -1.30 -1.74
CA ARG A 74 10.94 -1.37 -2.72
C ARG A 74 10.85 -0.26 -3.76
N ALA A 75 9.67 -0.03 -4.32
CA ALA A 75 9.45 1.03 -5.30
C ALA A 75 9.75 2.41 -4.71
N ARG A 76 9.32 2.66 -3.47
CA ARG A 76 9.63 3.91 -2.76
C ARG A 76 11.12 4.09 -2.52
N ALA A 77 11.84 3.04 -2.09
CA ALA A 77 13.28 3.08 -1.91
C ALA A 77 14.00 3.43 -3.21
N LEU A 78 13.62 2.78 -4.34
CA LEU A 78 14.17 3.07 -5.66
C LEU A 78 13.91 4.51 -6.10
N LEU A 79 12.68 5.02 -5.91
CA LEU A 79 12.33 6.42 -6.22
C LEU A 79 13.14 7.42 -5.41
N ARG A 80 13.65 7.02 -4.23
CA ARG A 80 14.54 7.80 -3.39
C ARG A 80 16.04 7.53 -3.66
N GLY A 81 16.36 6.86 -4.77
CA GLY A 81 17.73 6.57 -5.20
C GLY A 81 18.44 5.49 -4.38
N ARG A 82 17.69 4.63 -3.65
CA ARG A 82 18.27 3.57 -2.82
C ARG A 82 18.00 2.20 -3.42
N HIS A 83 18.95 1.30 -3.28
CA HIS A 83 18.84 -0.12 -3.67
C HIS A 83 18.51 -1.03 -2.48
N TYR A 84 18.12 -0.45 -1.34
CA TYR A 84 17.69 -1.13 -0.12
C TYR A 84 16.55 -0.36 0.54
N CYS A 85 15.65 -1.07 1.20
CA CYS A 85 14.59 -0.49 2.00
C CYS A 85 15.11 -0.08 3.38
N ILE A 86 14.44 0.90 3.97
CA ILE A 86 14.54 1.27 5.39
C ILE A 86 13.16 1.13 6.04
N ALA A 87 13.10 1.18 7.35
CA ALA A 87 11.85 1.01 8.10
C ALA A 87 10.75 1.99 7.69
N ASP A 88 11.11 3.24 7.42
CA ASP A 88 10.17 4.28 6.97
C ASP A 88 9.50 3.95 5.63
N ASP A 89 10.17 3.19 4.75
CA ASP A 89 9.56 2.80 3.47
C ASP A 89 8.37 1.87 3.68
N ILE A 90 8.39 1.03 4.71
CA ILE A 90 7.31 0.13 5.07
C ILE A 90 6.28 0.88 5.92
N HIS A 91 6.73 1.60 6.96
CA HIS A 91 5.87 2.27 7.93
C HIS A 91 4.93 3.28 7.28
N ASP A 92 5.46 4.20 6.48
CA ASP A 92 4.67 5.27 5.84
C ASP A 92 3.69 4.74 4.79
N LEU A 93 4.00 3.59 4.18
CA LEU A 93 3.13 2.96 3.19
C LEU A 93 2.13 1.97 3.78
N ALA A 94 2.27 1.60 5.07
CA ALA A 94 1.41 0.61 5.69
C ALA A 94 -0.07 1.03 5.67
N VAL A 95 -0.38 2.26 6.08
CA VAL A 95 -1.78 2.76 6.08
C VAL A 95 -2.35 2.81 4.66
N PRO A 96 -1.76 3.53 3.68
CA PRO A 96 -2.35 3.66 2.35
C PRO A 96 -2.46 2.32 1.60
N VAL A 97 -1.58 1.34 1.89
CA VAL A 97 -1.63 0.02 1.25
C VAL A 97 -2.58 -0.94 1.94
N LEU A 98 -2.73 -0.87 3.28
CA LEU A 98 -3.50 -1.86 4.03
C LEU A 98 -4.95 -1.43 4.31
N ALA A 99 -5.24 -0.13 4.45
CA ALA A 99 -6.56 0.34 4.88
C ALA A 99 -7.71 -0.14 3.98
N HIS A 100 -7.51 -0.18 2.67
CA HIS A 100 -8.50 -0.66 1.71
C HIS A 100 -8.52 -2.19 1.52
N ARG A 101 -7.74 -2.94 2.32
CA ARG A 101 -7.57 -4.40 2.25
C ARG A 101 -7.93 -5.11 3.53
N VAL A 102 -8.54 -4.40 4.47
CA VAL A 102 -9.03 -4.89 5.75
C VAL A 102 -10.52 -4.62 5.89
N ARG A 103 -11.19 -5.30 6.81
CA ARG A 103 -12.60 -5.03 7.15
C ARG A 103 -12.71 -4.71 8.63
N LEU A 104 -13.39 -3.62 8.96
CA LEU A 104 -13.64 -3.22 10.35
C LEU A 104 -14.58 -4.19 11.04
N ALA A 105 -14.40 -4.39 12.36
CA ALA A 105 -15.29 -5.20 13.19
C ALA A 105 -16.68 -4.58 13.34
N THR A 106 -16.80 -3.24 13.24
CA THR A 106 -18.04 -2.48 13.32
C THR A 106 -18.89 -2.50 12.05
N GLN A 107 -18.42 -3.16 10.99
CA GLN A 107 -19.19 -3.32 9.76
C GLN A 107 -20.35 -4.28 9.96
N ALA A 108 -21.54 -3.73 10.27
CA ALA A 108 -22.79 -4.46 10.09
C ALA A 108 -23.09 -4.65 8.59
N ASP A 109 -23.80 -5.73 8.26
CA ASP A 109 -24.19 -6.01 6.88
C ASP A 109 -24.91 -4.80 6.26
N GLY A 110 -24.34 -4.27 5.16
CA GLY A 110 -24.87 -3.13 4.42
C GLY A 110 -24.26 -1.76 4.74
N PHE A 111 -23.42 -1.64 5.76
CA PHE A 111 -22.70 -0.39 6.03
C PHE A 111 -21.31 -0.43 5.37
N VAL A 112 -21.03 0.53 4.50
CA VAL A 112 -19.69 0.74 3.93
C VAL A 112 -18.99 1.79 4.81
N PRO A 113 -17.94 1.41 5.57
CA PRO A 113 -17.22 2.38 6.38
C PRO A 113 -16.59 3.44 5.50
N SER A 114 -16.42 4.61 6.05
CA SER A 114 -15.62 5.63 5.40
C SER A 114 -14.16 5.17 5.30
N ARG A 115 -13.47 5.67 4.29
CA ARG A 115 -12.04 5.44 4.11
C ARG A 115 -11.26 5.85 5.38
N ASP A 116 -11.66 6.96 6.01
CA ASP A 116 -11.00 7.53 7.17
C ASP A 116 -11.07 6.62 8.41
N GLU A 117 -12.19 5.89 8.58
CA GLU A 117 -12.33 4.93 9.68
C GLU A 117 -11.36 3.75 9.53
N ALA A 118 -11.24 3.21 8.32
CA ALA A 118 -10.31 2.12 8.04
C ALA A 118 -8.85 2.57 8.20
N GLU A 119 -8.50 3.78 7.72
CA GLU A 119 -7.17 4.36 7.89
C GLU A 119 -6.85 4.59 9.37
N THR A 120 -7.80 5.07 10.15
CA THR A 120 -7.63 5.31 11.60
C THR A 120 -7.38 4.01 12.35
N ALA A 121 -8.19 2.97 12.08
CA ALA A 121 -8.01 1.66 12.71
C ALA A 121 -6.64 1.04 12.36
N VAL A 122 -6.25 1.09 11.09
CA VAL A 122 -4.93 0.58 10.67
C VAL A 122 -3.81 1.39 11.31
N ARG A 123 -3.91 2.71 11.36
CA ARG A 123 -2.91 3.60 12.01
C ARG A 123 -2.75 3.27 13.49
N GLU A 124 -3.86 3.04 14.21
CA GLU A 124 -3.81 2.62 15.60
C GLU A 124 -3.11 1.27 15.79
N ILE A 125 -3.40 0.29 14.91
CA ILE A 125 -2.80 -1.05 14.99
C ILE A 125 -1.30 -0.97 14.74
N ILE A 126 -0.86 -0.31 13.66
CA ILE A 126 0.56 -0.25 13.29
C ILE A 126 1.39 0.59 14.27
N GLY A 127 0.79 1.62 14.87
CA GLY A 127 1.47 2.48 15.87
C GLY A 127 1.88 1.74 17.14
N ARG A 128 1.36 0.52 17.37
CA ARG A 128 1.74 -0.34 18.50
C ARG A 128 2.92 -1.25 18.21
N ILE A 129 3.35 -1.33 16.95
CA ILE A 129 4.44 -2.21 16.54
C ILE A 129 5.74 -1.41 16.51
N PRO A 130 6.77 -1.85 17.27
CA PRO A 130 8.04 -1.13 17.29
C PRO A 130 8.71 -1.15 15.92
N VAL A 131 9.15 0.03 15.51
CA VAL A 131 9.91 0.20 14.26
C VAL A 131 11.34 -0.28 14.51
N PRO A 132 11.91 -1.15 13.69
CA PRO A 132 13.31 -1.57 13.84
C PRO A 132 14.26 -0.39 13.59
N LEU A 133 15.32 -0.32 14.40
CA LEU A 133 16.37 0.70 14.30
C LEU A 133 17.36 0.36 13.17
#